data_0faeb8ff541bd34fc1b67528000c77f7
#
_entry.id   0faeb8ff541bd34fc1b67528000c77f7
#
_cell.length_a   1.000
_cell.length_b   1.000
_cell.length_c   1.000
_cell.angle_alpha   90.00
_cell.angle_beta   90.00
_cell.angle_gamma   90.00
#
_symmetry.space_group_name_H-M   'P 1'
#
loop_
_entity.id
_entity.type
_entity.pdbx_description
1 polymer ?
#
loop_
_entity_poly.entity_id
_entity_poly.type
_entity_poly.pdbx_seq_one_letter_code
_entity_poly.pdbx_strand_id
1 'polypeptide(L)'
;IEARFAAGNQAKRLAALWDYQTGVQAGGAQSAASIFSTEPSGAAQVRFIFRRHTEWGRSAYLFAGGGGFLCPEPCSLLMRFDGAPGTRWKAHLPETGEPAIFIDDDVALAAKLPGTQRLEIEAVLRDQGPVTMVFEPGGFVPAKWVELPKN
;
A
#
# COMPACT_ATOMS: atom_id res chain seq x y z
N ILE A 1 22.70 -19.43 -15.24
CA ILE A 1 22.83 -18.13 -15.88
C ILE A 1 21.46 -17.55 -16.21
N GLU A 2 20.59 -18.32 -16.84
CA GLU A 2 19.25 -17.86 -17.16
C GLU A 2 18.42 -17.54 -15.92
N ALA A 3 18.55 -18.35 -14.87
CA ALA A 3 17.82 -18.12 -13.62
C ALA A 3 18.24 -16.82 -12.93
N ARG A 4 19.55 -16.47 -13.01
CA ARG A 4 20.03 -15.21 -12.45
C ARG A 4 19.52 -14.01 -13.23
N PHE A 5 19.47 -14.13 -14.57
CA PHE A 5 18.93 -13.06 -15.41
C PHE A 5 17.45 -12.84 -15.14
N ALA A 6 16.68 -13.91 -15.04
CA ALA A 6 15.25 -13.83 -14.76
C ALA A 6 14.99 -13.20 -13.39
N ALA A 7 15.75 -13.60 -12.36
CA ALA A 7 15.61 -13.05 -11.02
C ALA A 7 16.00 -11.56 -10.97
N GLY A 8 17.07 -11.16 -11.66
CA GLY A 8 17.50 -9.77 -11.74
C GLY A 8 16.48 -8.90 -12.47
N ASN A 9 15.91 -9.39 -13.57
CA ASN A 9 14.88 -8.68 -14.31
C ASN A 9 13.59 -8.54 -13.49
N GLN A 10 13.23 -9.59 -12.75
CA GLN A 10 12.06 -9.55 -11.87
C GLN A 10 12.24 -8.54 -10.76
N ALA A 11 13.42 -8.47 -10.14
CA ALA A 11 13.70 -7.50 -9.10
C ALA A 11 13.61 -6.07 -9.62
N LYS A 12 14.14 -5.80 -10.83
CA LYS A 12 14.04 -4.48 -11.46
C LYS A 12 12.59 -4.12 -11.78
N ARG A 13 11.82 -5.06 -12.30
CA ARG A 13 10.41 -4.86 -12.62
C ARG A 13 9.63 -4.51 -11.37
N LEU A 14 9.81 -5.25 -10.28
CA LEU A 14 9.11 -5.01 -9.03
C LEU A 14 9.49 -3.66 -8.42
N ALA A 15 10.78 -3.32 -8.46
CA ALA A 15 11.25 -2.03 -7.95
C ALA A 15 10.63 -0.87 -8.73
N ALA A 16 10.49 -1.01 -10.04
CA ALA A 16 9.94 0.05 -10.90
C ALA A 16 8.45 0.30 -10.70
N LEU A 17 7.73 -0.61 -10.04
CA LEU A 17 6.30 -0.43 -9.76
C LEU A 17 6.05 0.58 -8.64
N TRP A 18 7.05 0.81 -7.78
CA TRP A 18 6.93 1.76 -6.68
C TRP A 18 7.32 3.16 -7.13
N ASP A 19 6.50 4.14 -6.75
CA ASP A 19 6.77 5.56 -6.95
C ASP A 19 7.12 6.17 -5.59
N TYR A 20 8.27 6.86 -5.53
CA TYR A 20 8.74 7.52 -4.32
C TYR A 20 8.79 9.02 -4.54
N GLN A 21 8.11 9.76 -3.69
CA GLN A 21 8.08 11.22 -3.79
C GLN A 21 8.43 11.84 -2.45
N THR A 22 9.18 12.93 -2.50
CA THR A 22 9.52 13.74 -1.34
C THR A 22 9.19 15.19 -1.65
N GLY A 23 8.88 15.96 -0.62
CA GLY A 23 8.55 17.37 -0.82
C GLY A 23 8.00 18.00 0.44
N VAL A 24 7.34 19.13 0.24
CA VAL A 24 6.66 19.86 1.32
C VAL A 24 5.16 19.76 1.10
N GLN A 25 4.44 19.40 2.13
CA GLN A 25 2.98 19.25 2.09
C GLN A 25 2.41 19.81 3.38
N ALA A 26 1.44 20.73 3.29
CA ALA A 26 0.77 21.32 4.44
C ALA A 26 1.74 21.87 5.50
N GLY A 27 2.82 22.51 5.05
CA GLY A 27 3.79 23.17 5.95
C GLY A 27 4.84 22.25 6.55
N GLY A 28 4.88 20.97 6.18
CA GLY A 28 5.86 20.02 6.68
C GLY A 28 6.51 19.22 5.58
N ALA A 29 7.66 18.61 5.87
CA ALA A 29 8.32 17.71 4.94
C ALA A 29 7.57 16.38 4.88
N GLN A 30 7.45 15.83 3.68
CA GLN A 30 6.73 14.58 3.44
C GLN A 30 7.53 13.66 2.54
N SER A 31 7.51 12.37 2.83
CA SER A 31 7.90 11.35 1.88
C SER A 31 6.75 10.34 1.70
N ALA A 32 6.59 9.87 0.49
CA ALA A 32 5.53 8.92 0.18
C ALA A 32 6.05 7.87 -0.81
N ALA A 33 5.68 6.62 -0.55
CA ALA A 33 5.90 5.52 -1.46
C ALA A 33 4.54 4.98 -1.87
N SER A 34 4.31 4.76 -3.15
CA SER A 34 3.02 4.25 -3.60
C SER A 34 3.15 3.25 -4.74
N ILE A 35 2.15 2.37 -4.82
CA ILE A 35 2.04 1.35 -5.85
C ILE A 35 0.56 1.18 -6.20
N PHE A 36 0.27 0.94 -7.47
CA PHE A 36 -1.09 0.66 -7.91
C PHE A 36 -1.39 -0.84 -7.89
N SER A 37 -2.65 -1.19 -7.69
CA SER A 37 -3.09 -2.56 -7.81
C SER A 37 -2.93 -3.05 -9.25
N THR A 38 -2.64 -4.35 -9.41
CA THR A 38 -2.68 -5.02 -10.71
C THR A 38 -4.10 -5.50 -11.00
N GLU A 39 -4.85 -5.80 -9.95
CA GLU A 39 -6.28 -6.08 -9.98
C GLU A 39 -6.92 -5.34 -8.81
N PRO A 40 -7.98 -4.56 -9.03
CA PRO A 40 -8.47 -4.10 -10.33
C PRO A 40 -7.47 -3.20 -11.05
N SER A 41 -7.54 -3.17 -12.36
CA SER A 41 -6.66 -2.37 -13.21
C SER A 41 -7.40 -1.20 -13.85
N GLY A 42 -6.64 -0.30 -14.51
CA GLY A 42 -7.21 0.83 -15.23
C GLY A 42 -7.86 1.84 -14.28
N ALA A 43 -9.01 2.36 -14.67
CA ALA A 43 -9.71 3.41 -13.90
C ALA A 43 -10.16 2.95 -12.51
N ALA A 44 -10.28 1.65 -12.29
CA ALA A 44 -10.69 1.10 -11.00
C ALA A 44 -9.51 0.76 -10.10
N GLN A 45 -8.29 1.09 -10.49
CA GLN A 45 -7.10 0.80 -9.68
C GLN A 45 -7.20 1.39 -8.28
N VAL A 46 -6.68 0.61 -7.31
CA VAL A 46 -6.52 1.05 -5.94
C VAL A 46 -5.04 1.38 -5.73
N ARG A 47 -4.78 2.47 -5.04
CA ARG A 47 -3.42 2.90 -4.76
C ARG A 47 -3.08 2.53 -3.31
N PHE A 48 -1.93 1.91 -3.12
CA PHE A 48 -1.40 1.56 -1.80
C PHE A 48 -0.28 2.55 -1.48
N ILE A 49 -0.40 3.26 -0.35
CA ILE A 49 0.47 4.39 -0.04
C ILE A 49 1.06 4.21 1.35
N PHE A 50 2.38 4.38 1.44
CA PHE A 50 3.09 4.58 2.70
C PHE A 50 3.56 6.02 2.74
N ARG A 51 3.13 6.78 3.74
CA ARG A 51 3.43 8.20 3.86
C ARG A 51 4.07 8.49 5.22
N ARG A 52 5.03 9.39 5.21
CA ARG A 52 5.58 9.98 6.42
C ARG A 52 5.57 11.49 6.29
N HIS A 53 5.08 12.17 7.33
CA HIS A 53 5.02 13.61 7.40
C HIS A 53 5.59 14.06 8.74
N THR A 54 6.31 15.19 8.76
CA THR A 54 6.95 15.68 9.98
C THR A 54 5.98 15.96 11.12
N GLU A 55 4.75 16.37 10.80
CA GLU A 55 3.72 16.65 11.79
C GLU A 55 2.74 15.50 11.99
N TRP A 56 2.36 14.81 10.90
CA TRP A 56 1.34 13.77 10.95
C TRP A 56 1.88 12.37 11.23
N GLY A 57 3.21 12.22 11.22
CA GLY A 57 3.84 10.92 11.43
C GLY A 57 3.70 9.99 10.25
N ARG A 58 3.82 8.70 10.52
CA ARG A 58 3.76 7.65 9.50
C ARG A 58 2.35 7.10 9.38
N SER A 59 1.99 6.70 8.16
CA SER A 59 0.73 6.02 7.89
C SER A 59 0.85 5.12 6.68
N ALA A 60 0.02 4.08 6.63
CA ALA A 60 -0.13 3.22 5.46
C ALA A 60 -1.62 3.13 5.16
N TYR A 61 -2.00 3.30 3.91
CA TYR A 61 -3.41 3.28 3.54
C TYR A 61 -3.62 2.88 2.09
N LEU A 62 -4.83 2.41 1.83
CA LEU A 62 -5.34 2.18 0.49
C LEU A 62 -6.23 3.34 0.11
N PHE A 63 -6.12 3.79 -1.13
CA PHE A 63 -6.94 4.88 -1.66
C PHE A 63 -7.67 4.38 -2.89
N ALA A 64 -9.00 4.49 -2.87
CA ALA A 64 -9.85 4.06 -3.98
C ALA A 64 -10.77 5.20 -4.38
N GLY A 65 -10.96 5.40 -5.68
CA GLY A 65 -11.96 6.34 -6.17
C GLY A 65 -13.39 5.88 -5.85
N GLY A 66 -14.39 6.66 -6.22
CA GLY A 66 -15.78 6.23 -6.20
C GLY A 66 -16.44 6.06 -4.84
N GLY A 67 -16.07 6.79 -3.82
CA GLY A 67 -16.74 6.75 -2.52
C GLY A 67 -16.02 5.94 -1.45
N GLY A 68 -14.92 5.28 -1.77
CA GLY A 68 -14.05 4.64 -0.82
C GLY A 68 -14.53 3.30 -0.30
N PHE A 69 -14.29 3.02 0.97
CA PHE A 69 -14.45 1.71 1.58
C PHE A 69 -15.59 1.66 2.59
N LEU A 70 -16.18 0.47 2.72
CA LEU A 70 -17.04 0.11 3.85
C LEU A 70 -16.24 -0.81 4.76
N CYS A 71 -16.18 -0.48 6.04
CA CYS A 71 -15.49 -1.31 7.02
C CYS A 71 -16.08 -1.09 8.42
N PRO A 72 -17.17 -1.79 8.75
CA PRO A 72 -17.80 -1.64 10.06
C PRO A 72 -16.89 -2.14 11.17
N GLU A 73 -17.02 -1.56 12.34
CA GLU A 73 -16.26 -1.97 13.52
C GLU A 73 -16.66 -3.38 14.01
N PRO A 74 -15.69 -4.23 14.39
CA PRO A 74 -14.24 -3.99 14.33
C PRO A 74 -13.69 -4.12 12.92
N CYS A 75 -13.11 -3.03 12.41
CA CYS A 75 -12.63 -2.98 11.04
C CYS A 75 -11.30 -3.73 10.88
N SER A 76 -11.23 -4.61 9.90
CA SER A 76 -10.01 -5.32 9.55
C SER A 76 -10.03 -5.68 8.07
N LEU A 77 -8.83 -5.87 7.51
CA LEU A 77 -8.64 -6.34 6.15
C LEU A 77 -7.99 -7.71 6.17
N LEU A 78 -8.46 -8.61 5.31
CA LEU A 78 -7.83 -9.92 5.15
C LEU A 78 -6.72 -9.80 4.12
N MET A 79 -5.52 -10.19 4.49
CA MET A 79 -4.36 -10.15 3.60
C MET A 79 -3.72 -11.52 3.45
N ARG A 80 -3.31 -11.86 2.21
CA ARG A 80 -2.58 -13.08 1.88
C ARG A 80 -1.29 -12.71 1.19
N PHE A 81 -0.16 -13.19 1.74
CA PHE A 81 1.17 -12.93 1.20
C PHE A 81 1.67 -14.18 0.49
N ASP A 82 1.89 -14.10 -0.82
CA ASP A 82 2.41 -15.20 -1.66
C ASP A 82 1.63 -16.51 -1.48
N GLY A 83 0.30 -16.41 -1.44
CA GLY A 83 -0.56 -17.57 -1.33
C GLY A 83 -0.64 -18.22 0.05
N ALA A 84 -0.01 -17.63 1.05
CA ALA A 84 -0.11 -18.12 2.43
C ALA A 84 -1.53 -17.93 2.97
N PRO A 85 -1.92 -18.65 4.05
CA PRO A 85 -3.22 -18.43 4.67
C PRO A 85 -3.45 -16.98 5.06
N GLY A 86 -4.67 -16.51 4.88
CA GLY A 86 -5.03 -15.13 5.17
C GLY A 86 -4.89 -14.76 6.63
N THR A 87 -4.43 -13.54 6.87
CA THR A 87 -4.34 -12.97 8.21
C THR A 87 -5.14 -11.67 8.26
N ARG A 88 -5.72 -11.38 9.42
CA ARG A 88 -6.50 -10.16 9.62
C ARG A 88 -5.60 -9.04 10.13
N TRP A 89 -5.72 -7.89 9.51
CA TRP A 89 -4.97 -6.68 9.86
C TRP A 89 -5.96 -5.61 10.28
N LYS A 90 -5.81 -5.10 11.49
CA LYS A 90 -6.66 -4.01 11.96
C LYS A 90 -6.55 -2.80 11.05
N ALA A 91 -7.67 -2.18 10.80
CA ALA A 91 -7.75 -1.01 9.92
C ALA A 91 -8.79 -0.05 10.46
N HIS A 92 -8.82 1.16 9.90
CA HIS A 92 -9.82 2.15 10.25
C HIS A 92 -10.08 3.10 9.09
N LEU A 93 -11.27 3.64 9.05
CA LEU A 93 -11.64 4.66 8.07
C LEU A 93 -11.28 6.04 8.63
N PRO A 94 -10.80 6.97 7.78
CA PRO A 94 -10.49 8.32 8.24
C PRO A 94 -11.76 9.08 8.60
N GLU A 95 -11.67 9.93 9.62
CA GLU A 95 -12.79 10.77 10.05
C GLU A 95 -13.13 11.84 9.03
N THR A 96 -12.18 12.18 8.16
CA THR A 96 -12.34 13.21 7.14
C THR A 96 -13.27 12.82 6.01
N GLY A 97 -13.66 11.54 5.90
CA GLY A 97 -14.49 11.04 4.81
C GLY A 97 -13.76 10.80 3.50
N GLU A 98 -12.43 10.89 3.48
CA GLU A 98 -11.64 10.59 2.29
C GLU A 98 -11.83 9.12 1.86
N PRO A 99 -11.73 8.80 0.55
CA PRO A 99 -11.93 7.45 0.04
C PRO A 99 -10.72 6.56 0.30
N ALA A 100 -10.34 6.42 1.57
CA ALA A 100 -9.17 5.70 2.01
C ALA A 100 -9.52 4.76 3.16
N ILE A 101 -8.67 3.75 3.39
CA ILE A 101 -8.71 2.92 4.58
C ILE A 101 -7.28 2.76 5.10
N PHE A 102 -7.07 3.07 6.38
CA PHE A 102 -5.76 3.05 7.01
C PHE A 102 -5.50 1.71 7.68
N ILE A 103 -4.28 1.20 7.54
CA ILE A 103 -3.83 -0.01 8.22
C ILE A 103 -3.12 0.42 9.52
N ASP A 104 -3.58 -0.08 10.66
CA ASP A 104 -3.10 0.36 11.97
C ASP A 104 -1.62 0.04 12.20
N ASP A 105 -1.19 -1.19 11.87
CA ASP A 105 0.20 -1.58 12.05
C ASP A 105 0.99 -1.41 10.76
N ASP A 106 1.26 -0.17 10.42
CA ASP A 106 2.01 0.20 9.23
C ASP A 106 3.45 -0.32 9.24
N VAL A 107 4.08 -0.35 10.40
CA VAL A 107 5.47 -0.80 10.54
C VAL A 107 5.58 -2.30 10.24
N ALA A 108 4.70 -3.11 10.82
CA ALA A 108 4.71 -4.55 10.57
C ALA A 108 4.41 -4.87 9.10
N LEU A 109 3.48 -4.11 8.51
CA LEU A 109 3.13 -4.29 7.10
C LEU A 109 4.31 -3.93 6.19
N ALA A 110 4.95 -2.79 6.45
CA ALA A 110 6.13 -2.37 5.68
C ALA A 110 7.24 -3.42 5.73
N ALA A 111 7.41 -4.08 6.87
CA ALA A 111 8.43 -5.12 7.03
C ALA A 111 8.13 -6.39 6.22
N LYS A 112 6.87 -6.65 5.92
CA LYS A 112 6.46 -7.85 5.17
C LYS A 112 6.53 -7.69 3.67
N LEU A 113 6.56 -6.46 3.15
CA LEU A 113 6.45 -6.21 1.71
C LEU A 113 7.71 -6.59 0.90
N PRO A 114 8.94 -6.32 1.38
CA PRO A 114 10.11 -6.68 0.59
C PRO A 114 10.14 -8.19 0.28
N GLY A 115 10.27 -8.52 -1.01
CA GLY A 115 10.29 -9.91 -1.44
C GLY A 115 8.92 -10.57 -1.62
N THR A 116 7.84 -9.94 -1.18
CA THR A 116 6.48 -10.45 -1.40
C THR A 116 6.10 -10.23 -2.85
N GLN A 117 5.94 -11.30 -3.61
CA GLN A 117 5.64 -11.19 -5.04
C GLN A 117 4.16 -10.90 -5.33
N ARG A 118 3.27 -11.42 -4.49
CA ARG A 118 1.83 -11.21 -4.65
C ARG A 118 1.18 -10.97 -3.29
N LEU A 119 0.56 -9.84 -3.14
CA LEU A 119 -0.24 -9.50 -1.95
C LEU A 119 -1.69 -9.37 -2.37
N GLU A 120 -2.56 -10.16 -1.75
CA GLU A 120 -4.00 -10.06 -1.95
C GLU A 120 -4.62 -9.42 -0.71
N ILE A 121 -5.47 -8.41 -0.93
CA ILE A 121 -6.20 -7.73 0.14
C ILE A 121 -7.68 -7.77 -0.19
N GLU A 122 -8.48 -8.34 0.72
CA GLU A 122 -9.93 -8.34 0.57
C GLU A 122 -10.52 -7.16 1.34
N ALA A 123 -11.34 -6.39 0.64
CA ALA A 123 -12.01 -5.21 1.19
C ALA A 123 -13.40 -5.08 0.56
N VAL A 124 -14.19 -4.14 1.08
CA VAL A 124 -15.50 -3.81 0.52
C VAL A 124 -15.48 -2.36 0.05
N LEU A 125 -15.75 -2.15 -1.22
CA LEU A 125 -15.90 -0.81 -1.80
C LEU A 125 -17.35 -0.38 -1.72
N ARG A 126 -17.58 0.90 -1.43
CA ARG A 126 -18.95 1.42 -1.27
C ARG A 126 -19.79 1.27 -2.52
N ASP A 127 -19.19 1.45 -3.70
CA ASP A 127 -19.90 1.46 -4.97
C ASP A 127 -19.92 0.10 -5.68
N GLN A 128 -19.06 -0.85 -5.28
CA GLN A 128 -18.91 -2.11 -6.00
C GLN A 128 -19.09 -3.35 -5.12
N GLY A 129 -19.08 -3.21 -3.79
CA GLY A 129 -19.15 -4.34 -2.87
C GLY A 129 -17.78 -5.01 -2.66
N PRO A 130 -17.78 -6.31 -2.31
CA PRO A 130 -16.54 -7.02 -2.01
C PRO A 130 -15.59 -7.06 -3.21
N VAL A 131 -14.31 -6.84 -2.94
CA VAL A 131 -13.25 -6.85 -3.95
C VAL A 131 -12.00 -7.48 -3.37
N THR A 132 -11.27 -8.23 -4.19
CA THR A 132 -9.92 -8.69 -3.88
C THR A 132 -8.96 -7.84 -4.68
N MET A 133 -8.13 -7.07 -3.98
CA MET A 133 -7.10 -6.24 -4.59
C MET A 133 -5.80 -7.01 -4.62
N VAL A 134 -5.08 -6.92 -5.73
CA VAL A 134 -3.79 -7.60 -5.89
C VAL A 134 -2.72 -6.58 -6.15
N PHE A 135 -1.62 -6.70 -5.41
CA PHE A 135 -0.43 -5.86 -5.54
C PHE A 135 0.80 -6.75 -5.71
N GLU A 136 1.82 -6.21 -6.34
CA GLU A 136 3.13 -6.85 -6.47
C GLU A 136 4.18 -5.99 -5.73
N PRO A 137 4.22 -6.05 -4.39
CA PRO A 137 4.95 -5.05 -3.60
C PRO A 137 6.41 -5.39 -3.33
N GLY A 138 6.94 -6.49 -3.89
CA GLY A 138 8.23 -7.04 -3.48
C GLY A 138 9.44 -6.15 -3.67
N GLY A 139 9.34 -5.10 -4.51
CA GLY A 139 10.41 -4.15 -4.71
C GLY A 139 10.40 -2.96 -3.73
N PHE A 140 9.54 -2.99 -2.73
CA PHE A 140 9.46 -1.91 -1.73
C PHE A 140 10.76 -1.78 -0.93
N VAL A 141 11.22 -0.55 -0.76
CA VAL A 141 12.39 -0.21 0.05
C VAL A 141 11.91 0.62 1.25
N PRO A 142 11.74 0.00 2.43
CA PRO A 142 11.21 0.70 3.61
C PRO A 142 11.99 1.93 4.01
N ALA A 143 13.30 1.94 3.82
CA ALA A 143 14.13 3.10 4.15
C ALA A 143 13.74 4.34 3.37
N LYS A 144 13.27 4.19 2.14
CA LYS A 144 12.82 5.32 1.32
C LYS A 144 11.52 5.95 1.81
N TRP A 145 10.72 5.19 2.54
CA TRP A 145 9.49 5.69 3.14
C TRP A 145 9.76 6.50 4.41
N VAL A 146 10.75 6.08 5.21
CA VAL A 146 11.02 6.71 6.50
C VAL A 146 11.98 7.89 6.38
N GLU A 147 12.73 8.00 5.29
CA GLU A 147 13.61 9.15 5.07
C GLU A 147 12.79 10.37 4.69
N LEU A 148 13.09 11.49 5.34
CA LEU A 148 12.50 12.78 5.01
C LEU A 148 13.51 13.62 4.23
N PRO A 149 13.02 14.53 3.33
CA PRO A 149 13.93 15.40 2.61
C PRO A 149 14.75 16.25 3.57
N LYS A 150 16.02 16.43 3.26
CA LYS A 150 16.89 17.33 4.00
C LYS A 150 16.61 18.76 3.57
N ASN A 151 16.56 19.64 4.55
CA ASN A 151 16.39 21.07 4.28
C ASN A 151 17.73 21.69 3.85
#